data_4c46f9e1d52073929356dbf8ea864765
#
_entry.id   4c46f9e1d52073929356dbf8ea864765
#
_cell.length_a   1.000
_cell.length_b   1.000
_cell.length_c   1.000
_cell.angle_alpha   90.00
_cell.angle_beta   90.00
_cell.angle_gamma   90.00
#
_symmetry.space_group_name_H-M   'P 1'
#
loop_
_entity.id
_entity.type
_entity.pdbx_description
1 polymer ?
#
loop_
_entity_poly.entity_id
_entity_poly.type
_entity_poly.pdbx_seq_one_letter_code
_entity_poly.pdbx_strand_id
1 'polypeptide(L)'
;MTTFHGTTGLVLDEPLLWERGRKGRSGFSLPRRDVARCEVAPDLAGEIPDVPELSEVDIVRHYVRLSQWNFSVDAGMYPLGSCTMKYNPKTNERQSAHPGFASAHPLLPEDLCQGALQLMTALECCLAEITGLQAVSLQPGAGAQGELAGMLIFHAWHQHQGKPRSKIIVPDTAHGTNPASAALCGYTAVPVRSNANGVLSPETVAAVMDEETAGIMVTNPNTIGLFEDHIKTIADIVHAKGGLVYGDGANMNAVLGRVDVGRIGVDVLHLNLHKTFSTPHGGGGPGAGPVCVRQHLEPFLPIPRVVVRDGVFRWSEDFPLSIGKLQAFWGNTGVLVRAYSYIMSLGAENLKRVSELAVLNANYIKERLKGTFHLPYDRPCMHECVFSDKHQQAYKVTTLDIAKRLMDYGFHPPTVYFPLVVPGAIMIEPTETESKENLDLFIESMKAIAAEARENPEVLHQAPTRCKRRRLDETAAARKPCLAG
;
A
#
# COMPACT_ATOMS: atom_id res chain seq x y z
N MET A 1 -17.79 41.20 5.60
CA MET A 1 -17.32 39.90 6.15
C MET A 1 -18.42 39.33 7.04
N THR A 2 -18.97 38.20 6.68
CA THR A 2 -19.95 37.50 7.53
C THR A 2 -19.22 36.95 8.75
N THR A 3 -19.55 37.45 9.93
CA THR A 3 -18.97 36.95 11.20
C THR A 3 -19.62 35.61 11.52
N PHE A 4 -18.87 34.54 11.38
CA PHE A 4 -19.33 33.21 11.80
C PHE A 4 -19.16 33.06 13.31
N HIS A 5 -20.21 32.67 14.01
CA HIS A 5 -20.20 32.44 15.46
C HIS A 5 -20.08 30.96 15.85
N GLY A 6 -20.03 30.05 14.88
CA GLY A 6 -19.85 28.62 15.09
C GLY A 6 -18.37 28.21 15.12
N THR A 7 -18.14 26.98 15.55
CA THR A 7 -16.79 26.39 15.69
C THR A 7 -16.62 25.14 14.85
N THR A 8 -17.45 24.92 13.83
CA THR A 8 -17.31 23.75 12.95
C THR A 8 -16.15 23.92 11.96
N GLY A 9 -15.33 22.91 11.82
CA GLY A 9 -14.23 22.86 10.85
C GLY A 9 -14.69 22.89 9.38
N LEU A 10 -15.97 22.64 9.10
CA LEU A 10 -16.54 22.74 7.75
C LEU A 10 -16.61 24.18 7.23
N VAL A 11 -16.69 25.16 8.14
CA VAL A 11 -16.88 26.58 7.81
C VAL A 11 -15.65 27.41 8.19
N LEU A 12 -15.09 27.18 9.37
CA LEU A 12 -14.01 27.98 9.92
C LEU A 12 -12.64 27.35 9.62
N ASP A 13 -11.62 28.20 9.45
CA ASP A 13 -10.24 27.76 9.48
C ASP A 13 -9.87 27.31 10.89
N GLU A 14 -9.13 26.22 10.96
CA GLU A 14 -8.60 25.74 12.22
C GLU A 14 -7.21 26.32 12.43
N PRO A 15 -6.99 27.13 13.49
CA PRO A 15 -5.68 27.70 13.79
C PRO A 15 -4.72 26.62 14.30
N LEU A 16 -3.43 26.93 14.29
CA LEU A 16 -2.41 26.05 14.89
C LEU A 16 -2.63 25.93 16.40
N LEU A 17 -2.20 24.84 17.00
CA LEU A 17 -2.30 24.61 18.44
C LEU A 17 -1.58 25.71 19.23
N TRP A 18 -0.46 26.22 18.72
CA TRP A 18 0.28 27.33 19.34
C TRP A 18 -0.54 28.63 19.41
N GLU A 19 -1.36 28.90 18.40
CA GLU A 19 -2.25 30.08 18.39
C GLU A 19 -3.43 29.94 19.36
N ARG A 20 -3.75 28.69 19.74
CA ARG A 20 -4.86 28.38 20.67
C ARG A 20 -4.46 28.31 22.12
N GLY A 21 -3.20 28.13 22.42
CA GLY A 21 -2.66 28.02 23.76
C GLY A 21 -3.08 29.19 24.65
N ARG A 22 -3.40 28.92 25.90
CA ARG A 22 -3.68 29.93 26.94
C ARG A 22 -3.06 29.47 28.24
N LYS A 23 -2.28 30.37 28.85
CA LYS A 23 -1.61 30.11 30.12
C LYS A 23 -2.55 29.58 31.18
N GLY A 24 -2.17 28.53 31.88
CA GLY A 24 -2.93 27.90 32.94
C GLY A 24 -3.89 26.80 32.46
N ARG A 25 -3.95 26.50 31.13
CA ARG A 25 -4.73 25.34 30.65
C ARG A 25 -3.92 24.08 30.83
N SER A 26 -4.60 23.00 31.22
CA SER A 26 -4.02 21.65 31.32
C SER A 26 -4.92 20.62 30.66
N GLY A 27 -4.37 19.76 29.84
CA GLY A 27 -5.09 18.66 29.18
C GLY A 27 -5.03 17.35 29.93
N PHE A 28 -4.13 17.22 30.89
CA PHE A 28 -3.92 15.97 31.60
C PHE A 28 -3.44 16.23 33.04
N SER A 29 -3.92 15.43 33.98
CA SER A 29 -3.45 15.43 35.37
C SER A 29 -2.52 14.23 35.57
N LEU A 30 -1.25 14.49 35.80
CA LEU A 30 -0.32 13.43 36.12
C LEU A 30 -0.67 12.76 37.46
N PRO A 31 -0.46 11.46 37.63
CA PRO A 31 -0.61 10.79 38.91
C PRO A 31 0.34 11.39 39.93
N ARG A 32 0.02 11.22 41.22
CA ARG A 32 0.95 11.60 42.27
C ARG A 32 2.27 10.84 42.09
N ARG A 33 3.38 11.56 42.23
CA ARG A 33 4.70 10.95 42.21
C ARG A 33 4.85 10.04 43.41
N ASP A 34 5.22 8.79 43.19
CA ASP A 34 5.47 7.76 44.17
C ASP A 34 6.98 7.45 44.37
N VAL A 35 7.84 8.20 43.64
CA VAL A 35 9.29 8.12 43.71
C VAL A 35 9.88 9.48 44.11
N ALA A 36 11.10 9.48 44.67
CA ALA A 36 11.81 10.70 44.97
C ALA A 36 12.09 11.54 43.70
N ARG A 37 12.02 12.87 43.83
CA ARG A 37 12.44 13.76 42.73
C ARG A 37 13.94 13.67 42.57
N CYS A 38 14.35 13.29 41.35
CA CYS A 38 15.72 13.42 40.90
C CYS A 38 15.84 14.69 40.03
N GLU A 39 16.69 15.62 40.40
CA GLU A 39 16.96 16.79 39.57
C GLU A 39 18.03 16.43 38.54
N VAL A 40 17.76 16.82 37.28
CA VAL A 40 18.73 16.68 36.21
C VAL A 40 19.84 17.71 36.45
N ALA A 41 21.09 17.30 36.33
CA ALA A 41 22.22 18.21 36.47
C ALA A 41 22.11 19.38 35.45
N PRO A 42 22.42 20.61 35.84
CA PRO A 42 22.20 21.80 35.00
C PRO A 42 22.87 21.73 33.62
N ASP A 43 23.98 21.06 33.51
CA ASP A 43 24.73 20.82 32.28
C ASP A 43 24.08 19.79 31.34
N LEU A 44 23.16 18.98 31.86
CA LEU A 44 22.35 18.02 31.12
C LEU A 44 20.90 18.51 30.86
N ALA A 45 20.51 19.63 31.48
CA ALA A 45 19.19 20.21 31.33
C ALA A 45 19.18 21.19 30.13
N GLY A 46 18.39 20.87 29.11
CA GLY A 46 18.09 21.81 28.02
C GLY A 46 17.00 22.81 28.38
N GLU A 47 16.78 23.80 27.53
CA GLU A 47 15.61 24.68 27.62
C GLU A 47 14.33 23.90 27.40
N ILE A 48 13.30 24.20 28.19
CA ILE A 48 11.96 23.63 27.99
C ILE A 48 11.39 24.26 26.71
N PRO A 49 11.05 23.46 25.69
CA PRO A 49 10.45 23.99 24.47
C PRO A 49 9.13 24.70 24.76
N ASP A 50 8.87 25.82 24.06
CA ASP A 50 7.61 26.54 24.12
C ASP A 50 6.49 25.69 23.49
N VAL A 51 5.79 24.93 24.32
CA VAL A 51 4.64 24.12 23.92
C VAL A 51 3.35 24.78 24.38
N PRO A 52 2.28 24.77 23.58
CA PRO A 52 1.02 25.44 23.93
C PRO A 52 0.33 24.77 25.12
N GLU A 53 -0.12 25.56 26.08
CA GLU A 53 -0.96 25.11 27.18
C GLU A 53 -2.41 24.97 26.70
N LEU A 54 -2.89 23.73 26.61
CA LEU A 54 -4.21 23.37 26.04
C LEU A 54 -4.96 22.43 26.96
N SER A 55 -6.29 22.51 26.92
CA SER A 55 -7.15 21.50 27.54
C SER A 55 -7.36 20.30 26.63
N GLU A 56 -7.75 19.15 27.19
CA GLU A 56 -8.15 17.98 26.41
C GLU A 56 -9.24 18.34 25.38
N VAL A 57 -10.20 19.16 25.78
CA VAL A 57 -11.30 19.62 24.89
C VAL A 57 -10.76 20.41 23.70
N ASP A 58 -9.77 21.29 23.91
CA ASP A 58 -9.14 22.05 22.81
C ASP A 58 -8.47 21.13 21.81
N ILE A 59 -7.71 20.14 22.31
CA ILE A 59 -6.98 19.16 21.50
C ILE A 59 -7.94 18.28 20.72
N VAL A 60 -8.90 17.66 21.38
CA VAL A 60 -9.88 16.76 20.74
C VAL A 60 -10.66 17.50 19.65
N ARG A 61 -11.17 18.70 19.96
CA ARG A 61 -11.93 19.50 18.99
C ARG A 61 -11.08 19.95 17.81
N HIS A 62 -9.81 20.29 18.04
CA HIS A 62 -8.86 20.64 16.96
C HIS A 62 -8.71 19.49 15.98
N TYR A 63 -8.33 18.31 16.44
CA TYR A 63 -8.13 17.15 15.56
C TYR A 63 -9.42 16.64 14.94
N VAL A 64 -10.56 16.68 15.63
CA VAL A 64 -11.85 16.34 15.03
C VAL A 64 -12.20 17.29 13.90
N ARG A 65 -11.96 18.59 14.03
CA ARG A 65 -12.19 19.56 12.94
C ARG A 65 -11.24 19.34 11.77
N LEU A 66 -9.96 19.05 12.02
CA LEU A 66 -9.00 18.70 10.96
C LEU A 66 -9.39 17.41 10.24
N SER A 67 -9.89 16.42 10.97
CA SER A 67 -10.30 15.14 10.36
C SER A 67 -11.46 15.31 9.36
N GLN A 68 -12.31 16.31 9.54
CA GLN A 68 -13.41 16.63 8.62
C GLN A 68 -12.92 17.17 7.27
N TRP A 69 -11.66 17.59 7.16
CA TRP A 69 -11.07 18.07 5.91
C TRP A 69 -10.45 16.92 5.10
N ASN A 70 -10.26 15.76 5.71
CA ASN A 70 -9.66 14.60 5.07
C ASN A 70 -10.73 13.67 4.50
N PHE A 71 -10.45 13.09 3.37
CA PHE A 71 -11.25 12.03 2.80
C PHE A 71 -10.87 10.68 3.43
N SER A 72 -11.83 9.80 3.68
CA SER A 72 -11.59 8.47 4.20
C SER A 72 -12.45 7.42 3.50
N VAL A 73 -12.04 6.15 3.56
CA VAL A 73 -12.82 5.01 3.04
C VAL A 73 -14.17 4.82 3.74
N ASP A 74 -14.35 5.42 4.92
CA ASP A 74 -15.63 5.43 5.63
C ASP A 74 -16.58 6.51 5.10
N ALA A 75 -16.06 7.53 4.40
CA ALA A 75 -16.85 8.63 3.86
C ALA A 75 -17.37 8.34 2.44
N GLY A 76 -16.68 7.51 1.66
CA GLY A 76 -17.08 7.18 0.31
C GLY A 76 -16.01 6.44 -0.48
N MET A 77 -16.27 6.24 -1.77
CA MET A 77 -15.38 5.56 -2.69
C MET A 77 -14.01 6.27 -2.77
N TYR A 78 -12.95 5.49 -2.66
CA TYR A 78 -11.56 5.95 -2.70
C TYR A 78 -10.83 5.27 -3.87
N PRO A 79 -10.97 5.77 -5.10
CA PRO A 79 -10.58 5.05 -6.32
C PRO A 79 -9.09 5.13 -6.66
N LEU A 80 -8.22 5.19 -5.64
CA LEU A 80 -6.78 5.38 -5.80
C LEU A 80 -6.13 4.11 -6.33
N GLY A 81 -5.81 4.07 -7.61
CA GLY A 81 -5.17 2.94 -8.28
C GLY A 81 -3.80 2.59 -7.68
N SER A 82 -3.46 1.32 -7.76
CA SER A 82 -2.25 0.71 -7.17
C SER A 82 -2.19 0.71 -5.64
N CYS A 83 -3.25 1.16 -4.95
CA CYS A 83 -3.31 1.27 -3.49
C CYS A 83 -4.38 0.38 -2.83
N THR A 84 -5.34 -0.13 -3.60
CA THR A 84 -6.46 -0.97 -3.10
C THR A 84 -7.12 -0.38 -1.85
N MET A 85 -7.64 0.84 -1.97
CA MET A 85 -8.26 1.58 -0.87
C MET A 85 -9.69 1.09 -0.62
N LYS A 86 -9.84 -0.09 -0.07
CA LYS A 86 -11.15 -0.67 0.22
C LYS A 86 -11.62 -0.42 1.65
N TYR A 87 -12.93 -0.53 1.85
CA TYR A 87 -13.53 -0.40 3.17
C TYR A 87 -12.92 -1.41 4.15
N ASN A 88 -12.59 -0.96 5.36
CA ASN A 88 -12.04 -1.80 6.42
C ASN A 88 -13.15 -2.26 7.37
N PRO A 89 -13.48 -3.57 7.42
CA PRO A 89 -14.55 -4.08 8.26
C PRO A 89 -14.33 -3.77 9.74
N LYS A 90 -15.34 -3.21 10.42
CA LYS A 90 -15.25 -2.80 11.83
C LYS A 90 -15.10 -3.98 12.80
N THR A 91 -15.43 -5.19 12.34
CA THR A 91 -15.16 -6.41 13.11
C THR A 91 -13.66 -6.65 13.28
N ASN A 92 -12.84 -6.34 12.25
CA ASN A 92 -11.40 -6.47 12.31
C ASN A 92 -10.78 -5.52 13.34
N GLU A 93 -11.33 -4.29 13.43
CA GLU A 93 -10.94 -3.32 14.45
C GLU A 93 -11.22 -3.82 15.87
N ARG A 94 -12.42 -4.39 16.09
CA ARG A 94 -12.78 -4.97 17.39
C ARG A 94 -11.87 -6.12 17.79
N GLN A 95 -11.50 -6.99 16.85
CA GLN A 95 -10.60 -8.11 17.14
C GLN A 95 -9.18 -7.62 17.48
N SER A 96 -8.66 -6.65 16.74
CA SER A 96 -7.33 -6.08 17.03
C SER A 96 -7.28 -5.30 18.34
N ALA A 97 -8.40 -4.75 18.78
CA ALA A 97 -8.55 -4.05 20.07
C ALA A 97 -8.79 -5.00 21.26
N HIS A 98 -8.93 -6.30 21.02
CA HIS A 98 -9.11 -7.26 22.12
C HIS A 98 -7.90 -7.21 23.07
N PRO A 99 -8.10 -7.11 24.41
CA PRO A 99 -7.00 -6.93 25.37
C PRO A 99 -5.87 -7.95 25.23
N GLY A 100 -6.18 -9.20 24.92
CA GLY A 100 -5.19 -10.26 24.70
C GLY A 100 -4.23 -10.02 23.53
N PHE A 101 -4.59 -9.14 22.57
CA PHE A 101 -3.71 -8.73 21.47
C PHE A 101 -3.22 -7.29 21.64
N ALA A 102 -4.10 -6.36 22.03
CA ALA A 102 -3.76 -4.95 22.12
C ALA A 102 -2.84 -4.62 23.32
N SER A 103 -2.90 -5.40 24.40
CA SER A 103 -2.12 -5.18 25.63
C SER A 103 -0.96 -6.17 25.80
N ALA A 104 -0.74 -7.07 24.85
CA ALA A 104 0.36 -8.05 24.86
C ALA A 104 1.24 -7.87 23.62
N HIS A 105 2.54 -7.71 23.81
CA HIS A 105 3.50 -7.68 22.72
C HIS A 105 4.00 -9.09 22.39
N PRO A 106 4.15 -9.48 21.10
CA PRO A 106 4.62 -10.84 20.74
C PRO A 106 6.02 -11.19 21.24
N LEU A 107 6.85 -10.21 21.59
CA LEU A 107 8.19 -10.39 22.17
C LEU A 107 8.21 -10.39 23.72
N LEU A 108 7.04 -10.49 24.37
CA LEU A 108 6.98 -10.83 25.78
C LEU A 108 7.55 -12.24 26.01
N PRO A 109 7.87 -12.65 27.25
CA PRO A 109 8.15 -14.05 27.54
C PRO A 109 7.11 -14.98 26.90
N GLU A 110 7.57 -16.02 26.25
CA GLU A 110 6.75 -16.83 25.32
C GLU A 110 5.49 -17.43 25.97
N ASP A 111 5.55 -17.77 27.25
CA ASP A 111 4.41 -18.25 28.04
C ASP A 111 3.29 -17.20 28.21
N LEU A 112 3.61 -15.92 28.07
CA LEU A 112 2.65 -14.81 28.18
C LEU A 112 2.06 -14.39 26.84
N CYS A 113 2.57 -14.85 25.70
CA CYS A 113 2.14 -14.44 24.38
C CYS A 113 1.80 -15.59 23.43
N GLN A 114 1.54 -16.79 23.93
CA GLN A 114 1.25 -17.99 23.11
C GLN A 114 0.13 -17.73 22.08
N GLY A 115 -0.95 -17.06 22.44
CA GLY A 115 -2.05 -16.76 21.53
C GLY A 115 -1.64 -15.84 20.37
N ALA A 116 -0.73 -14.89 20.61
CA ALA A 116 -0.20 -14.03 19.54
C ALA A 116 0.71 -14.84 18.60
N LEU A 117 1.60 -15.68 19.12
CA LEU A 117 2.47 -16.54 18.32
C LEU A 117 1.67 -17.56 17.51
N GLN A 118 0.61 -18.12 18.10
CA GLN A 118 -0.30 -19.04 17.41
C GLN A 118 -1.03 -18.33 16.24
N LEU A 119 -1.54 -17.12 16.47
CA LEU A 119 -2.18 -16.32 15.41
C LEU A 119 -1.20 -16.05 14.27
N MET A 120 0.04 -15.68 14.57
CA MET A 120 1.07 -15.42 13.56
C MET A 120 1.34 -16.67 12.73
N THR A 121 1.55 -17.82 13.34
CA THR A 121 1.73 -19.09 12.63
C THR A 121 0.51 -19.45 11.78
N ALA A 122 -0.71 -19.25 12.30
CA ALA A 122 -1.93 -19.51 11.55
C ALA A 122 -2.07 -18.57 10.34
N LEU A 123 -1.68 -17.29 10.49
CA LEU A 123 -1.66 -16.35 9.37
C LEU A 123 -0.62 -16.75 8.31
N GLU A 124 0.58 -17.17 8.71
CA GLU A 124 1.60 -17.71 7.79
C GLU A 124 1.06 -18.89 6.98
N CYS A 125 0.38 -19.84 7.64
CA CYS A 125 -0.28 -20.95 6.96
C CYS A 125 -1.35 -20.50 5.97
N CYS A 126 -2.21 -19.54 6.35
CA CYS A 126 -3.24 -19.00 5.45
C CYS A 126 -2.61 -18.34 4.22
N LEU A 127 -1.55 -17.54 4.40
CA LEU A 127 -0.88 -16.85 3.29
C LEU A 127 -0.14 -17.83 2.38
N ALA A 128 0.46 -18.88 2.93
CA ALA A 128 1.06 -19.96 2.16
C ALA A 128 0.02 -20.67 1.28
N GLU A 129 -1.12 -21.06 1.84
CA GLU A 129 -2.24 -21.67 1.10
C GLU A 129 -2.77 -20.76 -0.01
N ILE A 130 -3.00 -19.47 0.31
CA ILE A 130 -3.53 -18.47 -0.64
C ILE A 130 -2.59 -18.26 -1.82
N THR A 131 -1.27 -18.30 -1.61
CA THR A 131 -0.27 -18.00 -2.64
C THR A 131 0.26 -19.23 -3.37
N GLY A 132 0.09 -20.43 -2.79
CA GLY A 132 0.71 -21.66 -3.27
C GLY A 132 2.22 -21.71 -3.01
N LEU A 133 2.74 -20.83 -2.14
CA LEU A 133 4.14 -20.79 -1.70
C LEU A 133 4.25 -21.43 -0.30
N GLN A 134 5.36 -22.12 -0.03
CA GLN A 134 5.42 -23.05 1.09
C GLN A 134 5.84 -22.45 2.43
N ALA A 135 6.53 -21.30 2.41
CA ALA A 135 7.01 -20.65 3.62
C ALA A 135 6.80 -19.15 3.60
N VAL A 136 6.51 -18.58 4.76
CA VAL A 136 6.14 -17.16 4.90
C VAL A 136 6.89 -16.53 6.07
N SER A 137 7.27 -15.27 5.95
CA SER A 137 7.69 -14.43 7.07
C SER A 137 6.80 -13.21 7.15
N LEU A 138 6.27 -12.92 8.32
CA LEU A 138 5.43 -11.75 8.61
C LEU A 138 6.26 -10.53 9.04
N GLN A 139 7.58 -10.62 9.10
CA GLN A 139 8.44 -9.60 9.68
C GLN A 139 8.44 -8.28 8.90
N PRO A 140 8.43 -8.24 7.53
CA PRO A 140 8.45 -6.97 6.82
C PRO A 140 7.24 -6.10 7.15
N GLY A 141 7.48 -4.85 7.55
CA GLY A 141 6.45 -3.92 8.03
C GLY A 141 5.75 -3.14 6.91
N ALA A 142 6.19 -3.30 5.66
CA ALA A 142 5.60 -2.65 4.49
C ALA A 142 5.93 -3.42 3.21
N GLY A 143 5.22 -3.12 2.10
CA GLY A 143 5.50 -3.72 0.79
C GLY A 143 6.94 -3.50 0.32
N ALA A 144 7.44 -2.27 0.38
CA ALA A 144 8.82 -1.95 0.02
C ALA A 144 9.86 -2.72 0.85
N GLN A 145 9.57 -3.00 2.12
CA GLN A 145 10.45 -3.84 2.94
C GLN A 145 10.33 -5.32 2.56
N GLY A 146 9.15 -5.78 2.12
CA GLY A 146 8.96 -7.10 1.53
C GLY A 146 9.71 -7.25 0.20
N GLU A 147 9.73 -6.20 -0.63
CA GLU A 147 10.54 -6.15 -1.85
C GLU A 147 12.04 -6.27 -1.52
N LEU A 148 12.53 -5.48 -0.56
CA LEU A 148 13.90 -5.55 -0.09
C LEU A 148 14.24 -6.96 0.42
N ALA A 149 13.36 -7.56 1.24
CA ALA A 149 13.54 -8.93 1.72
C ALA A 149 13.68 -9.93 0.58
N GLY A 150 12.83 -9.82 -0.45
CA GLY A 150 12.90 -10.67 -1.63
C GLY A 150 14.25 -10.56 -2.35
N MET A 151 14.77 -9.35 -2.53
CA MET A 151 16.06 -9.12 -3.16
C MET A 151 17.24 -9.60 -2.31
N LEU A 152 17.15 -9.45 -0.98
CA LEU A 152 18.14 -10.02 -0.04
C LEU A 152 18.14 -11.56 -0.08
N ILE A 153 16.95 -12.20 -0.19
CA ILE A 153 16.82 -13.65 -0.33
C ILE A 153 17.45 -14.10 -1.66
N PHE A 154 17.21 -13.40 -2.77
CA PHE A 154 17.86 -13.67 -4.05
C PHE A 154 19.39 -13.62 -3.91
N HIS A 155 19.90 -12.54 -3.28
CA HIS A 155 21.32 -12.37 -3.07
C HIS A 155 21.91 -13.51 -2.23
N ALA A 156 21.30 -13.82 -1.08
CA ALA A 156 21.77 -14.89 -0.18
C ALA A 156 21.75 -16.26 -0.87
N TRP A 157 20.68 -16.55 -1.64
CA TRP A 157 20.56 -17.83 -2.34
C TRP A 157 21.64 -17.98 -3.42
N HIS A 158 21.87 -16.96 -4.28
CA HIS A 158 22.91 -17.01 -5.31
C HIS A 158 24.32 -17.10 -4.71
N GLN A 159 24.58 -16.41 -3.61
CA GLN A 159 25.84 -16.55 -2.85
C GLN A 159 26.02 -17.96 -2.32
N HIS A 160 24.98 -18.55 -1.73
CA HIS A 160 25.01 -19.91 -1.21
C HIS A 160 25.25 -20.95 -2.32
N GLN A 161 24.73 -20.71 -3.52
CA GLN A 161 25.00 -21.55 -4.70
C GLN A 161 26.43 -21.38 -5.26
N GLY A 162 27.24 -20.49 -4.71
CA GLY A 162 28.58 -20.17 -5.21
C GLY A 162 28.58 -19.46 -6.58
N LYS A 163 27.45 -18.89 -6.98
CA LYS A 163 27.25 -18.20 -8.27
C LYS A 163 26.64 -16.82 -8.04
N PRO A 164 27.37 -15.87 -7.44
CA PRO A 164 26.88 -14.52 -7.24
C PRO A 164 26.51 -13.88 -8.58
N ARG A 165 25.41 -13.14 -8.61
CA ARG A 165 24.89 -12.47 -9.82
C ARG A 165 24.69 -11.00 -9.55
N SER A 166 24.70 -10.18 -10.59
CA SER A 166 24.76 -8.72 -10.47
C SER A 166 23.57 -7.97 -11.09
N LYS A 167 22.73 -8.64 -11.86
CA LYS A 167 21.64 -8.01 -12.64
C LYS A 167 20.27 -8.50 -12.20
N ILE A 168 19.26 -7.60 -12.27
CA ILE A 168 17.84 -7.92 -12.12
C ILE A 168 17.07 -7.32 -13.28
N ILE A 169 16.24 -8.12 -13.94
CA ILE A 169 15.32 -7.64 -14.98
C ILE A 169 14.12 -6.94 -14.30
N VAL A 170 13.80 -5.74 -14.77
CA VAL A 170 12.67 -4.95 -14.27
C VAL A 170 11.83 -4.43 -15.45
N PRO A 171 10.54 -4.80 -15.54
CA PRO A 171 9.64 -4.28 -16.56
C PRO A 171 9.40 -2.78 -16.43
N ASP A 172 9.11 -2.11 -17.55
CA ASP A 172 8.71 -0.68 -17.57
C ASP A 172 7.33 -0.42 -16.94
N THR A 173 6.55 -1.48 -16.73
CA THR A 173 5.27 -1.48 -15.99
C THR A 173 5.43 -1.80 -14.51
N ALA A 174 6.66 -1.95 -14.00
CA ALA A 174 6.91 -2.19 -12.57
C ALA A 174 6.70 -0.92 -11.74
N HIS A 175 6.41 -1.09 -10.45
CA HIS A 175 6.41 0.01 -9.50
C HIS A 175 7.83 0.56 -9.29
N GLY A 176 7.96 1.87 -9.07
CA GLY A 176 9.27 2.53 -8.94
C GLY A 176 10.12 2.04 -7.77
N THR A 177 9.54 1.39 -6.77
CA THR A 177 10.26 0.78 -5.64
C THR A 177 10.99 -0.51 -6.02
N ASN A 178 10.57 -1.22 -7.08
CA ASN A 178 11.24 -2.47 -7.52
C ASN A 178 12.71 -2.23 -7.92
N PRO A 179 13.04 -1.31 -8.86
CA PRO A 179 14.44 -1.03 -9.18
C PRO A 179 15.22 -0.42 -7.99
N ALA A 180 14.55 0.33 -7.09
CA ALA A 180 15.18 0.88 -5.90
C ALA A 180 15.60 -0.22 -4.92
N SER A 181 14.74 -1.21 -4.67
CA SER A 181 15.04 -2.38 -3.83
C SER A 181 16.17 -3.24 -4.42
N ALA A 182 16.17 -3.42 -5.76
CA ALA A 182 17.26 -4.10 -6.44
C ALA A 182 18.61 -3.37 -6.24
N ALA A 183 18.63 -2.04 -6.42
CA ALA A 183 19.83 -1.24 -6.25
C ALA A 183 20.36 -1.26 -4.80
N LEU A 184 19.48 -1.23 -3.80
CA LEU A 184 19.87 -1.37 -2.38
C LEU A 184 20.58 -2.70 -2.07
N CYS A 185 20.26 -3.75 -2.81
CA CYS A 185 20.91 -5.07 -2.68
C CYS A 185 22.14 -5.24 -3.60
N GLY A 186 22.58 -4.17 -4.26
CA GLY A 186 23.78 -4.18 -5.12
C GLY A 186 23.50 -4.70 -6.55
N TYR A 187 22.26 -4.86 -6.93
CA TYR A 187 21.90 -5.26 -8.29
C TYR A 187 21.82 -4.07 -9.24
N THR A 188 22.22 -4.28 -10.49
CA THR A 188 21.93 -3.38 -11.61
C THR A 188 20.59 -3.77 -12.23
N ALA A 189 19.62 -2.84 -12.22
CA ALA A 189 18.34 -3.05 -12.87
C ALA A 189 18.49 -3.01 -14.40
N VAL A 190 18.03 -4.05 -15.08
CA VAL A 190 17.97 -4.15 -16.54
C VAL A 190 16.52 -3.90 -16.97
N PRO A 191 16.21 -2.73 -17.54
CA PRO A 191 14.84 -2.43 -17.93
C PRO A 191 14.44 -3.21 -19.18
N VAL A 192 13.22 -3.75 -19.18
CA VAL A 192 12.58 -4.37 -20.34
C VAL A 192 11.26 -3.68 -20.64
N ARG A 193 10.95 -3.51 -21.94
CA ARG A 193 9.73 -2.83 -22.37
C ARG A 193 8.62 -3.83 -22.60
N SER A 194 7.42 -3.44 -22.19
CA SER A 194 6.17 -4.10 -22.58
C SER A 194 5.93 -3.96 -24.08
N ASN A 195 5.20 -4.92 -24.65
CA ASN A 195 4.80 -4.91 -26.05
C ASN A 195 3.62 -3.95 -26.30
N ALA A 196 3.17 -3.86 -27.55
CA ALA A 196 2.05 -3.02 -27.95
C ALA A 196 0.72 -3.34 -27.23
N ASN A 197 0.60 -4.52 -26.63
CA ASN A 197 -0.56 -4.95 -25.85
C ASN A 197 -0.41 -4.62 -24.33
N GLY A 198 0.68 -3.95 -23.94
CA GLY A 198 0.93 -3.55 -22.55
C GLY A 198 1.39 -4.69 -21.63
N VAL A 199 1.91 -5.77 -22.16
CA VAL A 199 2.41 -6.93 -21.40
C VAL A 199 3.81 -7.34 -21.85
N LEU A 200 4.52 -8.07 -21.01
CA LEU A 200 5.83 -8.60 -21.35
C LEU A 200 5.75 -9.67 -22.46
N SER A 201 6.76 -9.72 -23.32
CA SER A 201 6.95 -10.84 -24.22
C SER A 201 8.09 -11.74 -23.74
N PRO A 202 7.96 -13.07 -23.91
CA PRO A 202 9.03 -14.02 -23.59
C PRO A 202 10.33 -13.71 -24.31
N GLU A 203 10.25 -13.27 -25.58
CA GLU A 203 11.39 -12.97 -26.44
C GLU A 203 12.21 -11.79 -25.88
N THR A 204 11.52 -10.75 -25.37
CA THR A 204 12.19 -9.58 -24.78
C THR A 204 12.96 -9.98 -23.52
N VAL A 205 12.38 -10.85 -22.68
CA VAL A 205 13.05 -11.35 -21.48
C VAL A 205 14.20 -12.28 -21.84
N ALA A 206 14.00 -13.20 -22.79
CA ALA A 206 15.05 -14.13 -23.26
C ALA A 206 16.28 -13.41 -23.81
N ALA A 207 16.07 -12.27 -24.50
CA ALA A 207 17.15 -11.49 -25.12
C ALA A 207 18.10 -10.84 -24.09
N VAL A 208 17.63 -10.58 -22.85
CA VAL A 208 18.42 -9.93 -21.78
C VAL A 208 18.79 -10.88 -20.65
N MET A 209 18.22 -12.08 -20.62
CA MET A 209 18.49 -13.08 -19.58
C MET A 209 19.80 -13.81 -19.85
N ASP A 210 20.80 -13.54 -19.01
CA ASP A 210 22.13 -14.14 -19.06
C ASP A 210 22.52 -14.79 -17.71
N GLU A 211 23.75 -15.30 -17.62
CA GLU A 211 24.26 -15.96 -16.42
C GLU A 211 24.56 -14.99 -15.25
N GLU A 212 24.67 -13.69 -15.52
CA GLU A 212 24.83 -12.65 -14.49
C GLU A 212 23.50 -12.14 -13.96
N THR A 213 22.38 -12.54 -14.57
CA THR A 213 21.04 -12.10 -14.20
C THR A 213 20.50 -12.97 -13.05
N ALA A 214 20.34 -12.37 -11.87
CA ALA A 214 19.82 -13.05 -10.68
C ALA A 214 18.34 -13.45 -10.81
N GLY A 215 17.58 -12.71 -11.62
CA GLY A 215 16.18 -12.99 -11.86
C GLY A 215 15.43 -11.81 -12.44
N ILE A 216 14.12 -11.88 -12.31
CA ILE A 216 13.17 -10.83 -12.75
C ILE A 216 12.26 -10.41 -11.61
N MET A 217 11.91 -9.12 -11.53
CA MET A 217 10.85 -8.59 -10.66
C MET A 217 9.61 -8.30 -11.50
N VAL A 218 8.51 -8.98 -11.24
CA VAL A 218 7.27 -8.84 -12.01
C VAL A 218 6.10 -8.47 -11.09
N THR A 219 5.35 -7.44 -11.46
CA THR A 219 4.04 -7.15 -10.87
C THR A 219 2.97 -7.82 -11.74
N ASN A 220 2.15 -8.70 -11.19
CA ASN A 220 1.09 -9.36 -11.96
C ASN A 220 -0.22 -9.46 -11.16
N PRO A 221 -1.31 -8.79 -11.62
CA PRO A 221 -1.39 -7.91 -12.80
C PRO A 221 -0.44 -6.72 -12.74
N ASN A 222 -0.01 -6.23 -13.89
CA ASN A 222 0.91 -5.09 -13.98
C ASN A 222 0.23 -3.75 -13.65
N THR A 223 0.98 -2.66 -13.57
CA THR A 223 0.47 -1.34 -13.19
C THR A 223 -0.44 -0.68 -14.24
N ILE A 224 -0.66 -1.31 -15.40
CA ILE A 224 -1.69 -0.90 -16.36
C ILE A 224 -3.03 -1.58 -16.07
N GLY A 225 -3.05 -2.49 -15.09
CA GLY A 225 -4.22 -3.32 -14.76
C GLY A 225 -4.35 -4.56 -15.65
N LEU A 226 -3.30 -4.99 -16.32
CA LEU A 226 -3.32 -6.12 -17.26
C LEU A 226 -2.61 -7.34 -16.69
N PHE A 227 -3.20 -8.52 -16.92
CA PHE A 227 -2.54 -9.78 -16.54
C PHE A 227 -1.38 -10.09 -17.50
N GLU A 228 -0.25 -10.51 -16.97
CA GLU A 228 0.91 -10.94 -17.77
C GLU A 228 0.67 -12.35 -18.32
N ASP A 229 0.10 -12.41 -19.51
CA ASP A 229 -0.42 -13.66 -20.12
C ASP A 229 0.67 -14.74 -20.28
N HIS A 230 1.92 -14.33 -20.45
CA HIS A 230 3.06 -15.21 -20.69
C HIS A 230 3.94 -15.47 -19.46
N ILE A 231 3.46 -15.12 -18.26
CA ILE A 231 4.27 -15.21 -17.03
C ILE A 231 4.89 -16.59 -16.80
N LYS A 232 4.15 -17.66 -17.11
CA LYS A 232 4.66 -19.03 -16.97
C LYS A 232 5.87 -19.29 -17.90
N THR A 233 5.76 -18.91 -19.17
CA THR A 233 6.85 -19.05 -20.15
C THR A 233 8.06 -18.19 -19.75
N ILE A 234 7.81 -16.97 -19.26
CA ILE A 234 8.85 -16.07 -18.76
C ILE A 234 9.57 -16.71 -17.57
N ALA A 235 8.82 -17.26 -16.62
CA ALA A 235 9.40 -17.95 -15.48
C ALA A 235 10.27 -19.14 -15.91
N ASP A 236 9.80 -19.95 -16.86
CA ASP A 236 10.57 -21.09 -17.38
C ASP A 236 11.88 -20.64 -18.06
N ILE A 237 11.89 -19.51 -18.78
CA ILE A 237 13.11 -18.90 -19.36
C ILE A 237 14.09 -18.48 -18.27
N VAL A 238 13.60 -17.81 -17.22
CA VAL A 238 14.42 -17.32 -16.11
C VAL A 238 15.04 -18.51 -15.35
N HIS A 239 14.21 -19.51 -15.02
CA HIS A 239 14.66 -20.71 -14.32
C HIS A 239 15.66 -21.54 -15.14
N ALA A 240 15.47 -21.68 -16.44
CA ALA A 240 16.40 -22.40 -17.32
C ALA A 240 17.83 -21.82 -17.29
N LYS A 241 17.96 -20.53 -16.99
CA LYS A 241 19.22 -19.82 -16.80
C LYS A 241 19.67 -19.76 -15.33
N GLY A 242 18.95 -20.44 -14.44
CA GLY A 242 19.23 -20.47 -13.00
C GLY A 242 18.93 -19.16 -12.26
N GLY A 243 18.09 -18.30 -12.81
CA GLY A 243 17.54 -17.12 -12.14
C GLY A 243 16.30 -17.45 -11.32
N LEU A 244 15.81 -16.49 -10.55
CA LEU A 244 14.60 -16.57 -9.74
C LEU A 244 13.55 -15.56 -10.21
N VAL A 245 12.28 -15.86 -9.95
CA VAL A 245 11.16 -14.98 -10.26
C VAL A 245 10.61 -14.37 -8.96
N TYR A 246 10.73 -13.06 -8.85
CA TYR A 246 10.09 -12.28 -7.79
C TYR A 246 8.76 -11.74 -8.26
N GLY A 247 7.70 -12.01 -7.51
CA GLY A 247 6.36 -11.45 -7.68
C GLY A 247 6.13 -10.26 -6.76
N ASP A 248 5.76 -9.13 -7.33
CA ASP A 248 5.19 -8.02 -6.57
C ASP A 248 3.70 -8.30 -6.33
N GLY A 249 3.36 -8.63 -5.09
CA GLY A 249 2.00 -8.99 -4.68
C GLY A 249 1.12 -7.79 -4.30
N ALA A 250 1.51 -6.56 -4.65
CA ALA A 250 0.70 -5.37 -4.41
C ALA A 250 -0.71 -5.50 -5.01
N ASN A 251 -0.82 -6.15 -6.17
CA ASN A 251 -2.05 -6.32 -6.92
C ASN A 251 -2.75 -7.69 -6.68
N MET A 252 -2.42 -8.37 -5.57
CA MET A 252 -3.00 -9.68 -5.22
C MET A 252 -4.54 -9.65 -5.13
N ASN A 253 -5.14 -8.49 -4.86
CA ASN A 253 -6.60 -8.31 -4.83
C ASN A 253 -7.30 -8.72 -6.14
N ALA A 254 -6.59 -8.64 -7.25
CA ALA A 254 -7.11 -9.02 -8.57
C ALA A 254 -7.16 -10.53 -8.82
N VAL A 255 -6.36 -11.30 -8.11
CA VAL A 255 -6.10 -12.73 -8.41
C VAL A 255 -6.34 -13.65 -7.20
N LEU A 256 -6.77 -13.10 -6.07
CA LEU A 256 -7.00 -13.80 -4.82
C LEU A 256 -7.92 -15.02 -5.01
N GLY A 257 -7.43 -16.20 -4.65
CA GLY A 257 -8.16 -17.47 -4.77
C GLY A 257 -8.45 -17.92 -6.22
N ARG A 258 -7.88 -17.24 -7.23
CA ARG A 258 -8.03 -17.56 -8.65
C ARG A 258 -6.73 -17.95 -9.34
N VAL A 259 -5.61 -17.41 -8.88
CA VAL A 259 -4.29 -17.73 -9.39
C VAL A 259 -3.45 -18.35 -8.28
N ASP A 260 -2.91 -19.52 -8.53
CA ASP A 260 -1.86 -20.13 -7.73
C ASP A 260 -0.53 -19.53 -8.19
N VAL A 261 -0.02 -18.59 -7.39
CA VAL A 261 1.18 -17.81 -7.73
C VAL A 261 2.42 -18.70 -7.79
N GLY A 262 2.51 -19.71 -6.92
CA GLY A 262 3.58 -20.70 -6.97
C GLY A 262 3.55 -21.51 -8.28
N ARG A 263 2.38 -21.93 -8.77
CA ARG A 263 2.27 -22.73 -10.02
C ARG A 263 2.60 -21.97 -11.28
N ILE A 264 2.39 -20.65 -11.31
CA ILE A 264 2.78 -19.84 -12.47
C ILE A 264 4.27 -19.50 -12.51
N GLY A 265 5.05 -19.96 -11.53
CA GLY A 265 6.51 -19.91 -11.58
C GLY A 265 7.16 -18.87 -10.67
N VAL A 266 6.43 -18.21 -9.79
CA VAL A 266 6.99 -17.26 -8.83
C VAL A 266 7.72 -18.03 -7.71
N ASP A 267 8.91 -17.55 -7.33
CA ASP A 267 9.75 -18.13 -6.28
C ASP A 267 9.66 -17.36 -4.97
N VAL A 268 9.58 -16.04 -5.05
CA VAL A 268 9.42 -15.12 -3.92
C VAL A 268 8.31 -14.13 -4.24
N LEU A 269 7.38 -13.93 -3.31
CA LEU A 269 6.28 -12.99 -3.42
C LEU A 269 6.19 -12.15 -2.15
N HIS A 270 6.14 -10.82 -2.24
CA HIS A 270 5.64 -10.06 -1.11
C HIS A 270 4.12 -9.82 -1.22
N LEU A 271 3.47 -9.61 -0.10
CA LEU A 271 2.06 -9.23 -0.01
C LEU A 271 1.94 -7.88 0.69
N ASN A 272 0.84 -7.18 0.41
CA ASN A 272 0.46 -5.97 1.15
C ASN A 272 -0.82 -6.25 1.93
N LEU A 273 -0.71 -6.49 3.25
CA LEU A 273 -1.90 -6.79 4.08
C LEU A 273 -2.85 -5.59 4.14
N HIS A 274 -2.31 -4.37 4.06
CA HIS A 274 -3.06 -3.12 4.01
C HIS A 274 -3.75 -2.84 2.68
N LYS A 275 -3.59 -3.72 1.68
CA LYS A 275 -4.31 -3.68 0.40
C LYS A 275 -5.32 -4.82 0.34
N THR A 276 -4.90 -6.00 -0.11
CA THR A 276 -5.74 -7.18 -0.35
C THR A 276 -6.50 -7.64 0.90
N PHE A 277 -5.89 -7.57 2.08
CA PHE A 277 -6.49 -8.09 3.32
C PHE A 277 -7.14 -7.00 4.18
N SER A 278 -7.47 -5.86 3.57
CA SER A 278 -8.37 -4.83 4.13
C SER A 278 -7.97 -4.32 5.51
N THR A 279 -6.69 -4.01 5.69
CA THR A 279 -6.22 -3.34 6.91
C THR A 279 -5.98 -1.86 6.64
N PRO A 280 -6.06 -0.97 7.65
CA PRO A 280 -5.89 0.47 7.45
C PRO A 280 -4.54 0.83 6.86
N HIS A 281 -4.49 1.84 5.97
CA HIS A 281 -3.26 2.48 5.51
C HIS A 281 -2.67 3.47 6.52
N GLY A 282 -3.48 3.99 7.45
CA GLY A 282 -3.08 4.79 8.60
C GLY A 282 -2.47 6.16 8.28
N GLY A 283 -2.70 6.72 7.08
CA GLY A 283 -2.19 8.05 6.72
C GLY A 283 -0.66 8.15 6.66
N GLY A 284 0.00 7.11 6.17
CA GLY A 284 1.47 7.02 6.10
C GLY A 284 2.08 6.14 7.20
N GLY A 285 1.26 5.35 7.84
CA GLY A 285 1.64 4.47 8.94
C GLY A 285 1.41 3.01 8.65
N PRO A 286 0.66 2.34 9.54
CA PRO A 286 0.74 0.90 9.68
C PRO A 286 0.43 0.17 8.38
N GLY A 287 1.25 -0.82 8.11
CA GLY A 287 1.08 -1.76 7.03
C GLY A 287 1.76 -3.06 7.41
N ALA A 288 1.79 -4.02 6.51
CA ALA A 288 2.65 -5.19 6.60
C ALA A 288 2.91 -5.71 5.20
N GLY A 289 4.11 -6.24 4.99
CA GLY A 289 4.57 -6.76 3.72
C GLY A 289 5.11 -8.19 3.83
N PRO A 290 4.31 -9.18 4.27
CA PRO A 290 4.77 -10.56 4.35
C PRO A 290 5.49 -11.00 3.09
N VAL A 291 6.58 -11.76 3.25
CA VAL A 291 7.29 -12.38 2.15
C VAL A 291 7.02 -13.89 2.17
N CYS A 292 6.53 -14.40 1.05
CA CYS A 292 6.21 -15.81 0.81
C CYS A 292 7.25 -16.38 -0.15
N VAL A 293 7.73 -17.61 0.09
CA VAL A 293 8.79 -18.21 -0.71
C VAL A 293 8.53 -19.69 -1.00
N ARG A 294 9.14 -20.20 -2.06
CA ARG A 294 9.22 -21.64 -2.32
C ARG A 294 10.07 -22.34 -1.24
N GLN A 295 9.82 -23.64 -1.05
CA GLN A 295 10.46 -24.47 -0.01
C GLN A 295 11.99 -24.36 -0.01
N HIS A 296 12.64 -24.35 -1.16
CA HIS A 296 14.11 -24.27 -1.24
C HIS A 296 14.70 -22.91 -0.80
N LEU A 297 13.86 -21.87 -0.70
CA LEU A 297 14.25 -20.55 -0.22
C LEU A 297 13.88 -20.28 1.25
N GLU A 298 13.14 -21.19 1.87
CA GLU A 298 12.75 -21.09 3.29
C GLU A 298 13.94 -20.84 4.24
N PRO A 299 15.11 -21.49 4.08
CA PRO A 299 16.26 -21.27 4.99
C PRO A 299 16.76 -19.83 5.03
N PHE A 300 16.47 -19.03 3.99
CA PHE A 300 16.92 -17.64 3.86
C PHE A 300 15.94 -16.61 4.44
N LEU A 301 14.75 -17.05 4.89
CA LEU A 301 13.75 -16.14 5.46
C LEU A 301 14.31 -15.36 6.67
N PRO A 302 13.78 -14.14 6.94
CA PRO A 302 14.20 -13.35 8.10
C PRO A 302 14.00 -14.06 9.43
N ILE A 303 14.84 -13.74 10.40
CA ILE A 303 14.76 -14.18 11.80
C ILE A 303 14.38 -13.01 12.73
N PRO A 304 13.81 -13.26 13.94
CA PRO A 304 13.40 -14.59 14.46
C PRO A 304 12.18 -15.15 13.74
N ARG A 305 11.97 -16.47 13.82
CA ARG A 305 10.79 -17.16 13.30
C ARG A 305 10.06 -17.86 14.43
N VAL A 306 8.73 -17.99 14.33
CA VAL A 306 7.98 -18.82 15.27
C VAL A 306 8.13 -20.28 14.87
N VAL A 307 8.53 -21.13 15.82
CA VAL A 307 8.60 -22.59 15.68
C VAL A 307 7.70 -23.26 16.72
N VAL A 308 7.17 -24.43 16.40
CA VAL A 308 6.36 -25.21 17.34
C VAL A 308 7.20 -26.39 17.83
N ARG A 309 7.39 -26.47 19.14
CA ARG A 309 8.07 -27.58 19.82
C ARG A 309 7.18 -28.07 20.96
N ASP A 310 6.83 -29.35 20.92
CA ASP A 310 5.95 -29.99 21.92
C ASP A 310 4.61 -29.25 22.13
N GLY A 311 4.02 -28.73 21.05
CA GLY A 311 2.77 -27.99 21.09
C GLY A 311 2.88 -26.54 21.63
N VAL A 312 4.10 -26.08 21.95
CA VAL A 312 4.37 -24.72 22.43
C VAL A 312 5.00 -23.89 21.31
N PHE A 313 4.50 -22.67 21.09
CA PHE A 313 5.03 -21.72 20.13
C PHE A 313 6.22 -20.98 20.74
N ARG A 314 7.35 -20.98 20.03
CA ARG A 314 8.61 -20.38 20.50
C ARG A 314 9.26 -19.56 19.43
N TRP A 315 9.98 -18.50 19.81
CA TRP A 315 10.89 -17.80 18.94
C TRP A 315 12.18 -18.59 18.70
N SER A 316 12.65 -18.61 17.46
CA SER A 316 13.93 -19.23 17.11
C SER A 316 14.73 -18.33 16.16
N GLU A 317 16.01 -18.17 16.45
CA GLU A 317 17.00 -17.52 15.59
C GLU A 317 17.96 -18.55 14.95
N ASP A 318 17.76 -19.83 15.19
CA ASP A 318 18.60 -20.93 14.70
C ASP A 318 18.33 -21.25 13.22
N PHE A 319 18.68 -20.31 12.35
CA PHE A 319 18.58 -20.41 10.91
C PHE A 319 19.83 -19.79 10.28
N PRO A 320 20.92 -20.55 10.12
CA PRO A 320 22.26 -20.02 9.76
C PRO A 320 22.34 -19.42 8.35
N LEU A 321 21.39 -19.71 7.46
CA LEU A 321 21.34 -19.14 6.10
C LEU A 321 20.40 -17.94 6.00
N SER A 322 19.74 -17.53 7.10
CA SER A 322 18.82 -16.39 7.12
C SER A 322 19.50 -15.10 6.69
N ILE A 323 18.73 -14.25 6.01
CA ILE A 323 19.14 -12.86 5.70
C ILE A 323 19.23 -11.96 6.95
N GLY A 324 18.95 -12.48 8.15
CA GLY A 324 18.98 -11.73 9.39
C GLY A 324 17.68 -11.02 9.73
N LYS A 325 17.75 -10.05 10.65
CA LYS A 325 16.61 -9.24 11.11
C LYS A 325 16.38 -8.07 10.16
N LEU A 326 15.13 -7.86 9.75
CA LEU A 326 14.74 -6.69 8.94
C LEU A 326 14.27 -5.51 9.80
N GLN A 327 13.85 -5.78 11.04
CA GLN A 327 13.36 -4.79 11.99
C GLN A 327 13.93 -5.02 13.39
N ALA A 328 13.94 -3.96 14.21
CA ALA A 328 14.39 -4.02 15.60
C ALA A 328 13.43 -4.86 16.49
N PHE A 329 12.14 -4.89 16.11
CA PHE A 329 11.10 -5.69 16.76
C PHE A 329 10.17 -6.28 15.69
N TRP A 330 9.24 -7.13 16.10
CA TRP A 330 8.39 -7.85 15.18
C TRP A 330 7.25 -6.98 14.66
N GLY A 331 7.32 -6.55 13.40
CA GLY A 331 6.28 -5.97 12.58
C GLY A 331 5.10 -5.24 13.25
N ASN A 332 4.06 -5.01 12.48
CA ASN A 332 2.84 -4.33 12.94
C ASN A 332 1.78 -5.36 13.39
N THR A 333 1.91 -5.90 14.59
CA THR A 333 1.06 -7.00 15.10
C THR A 333 -0.43 -6.73 14.96
N GLY A 334 -0.89 -5.50 15.24
CA GLY A 334 -2.29 -5.15 15.07
C GLY A 334 -2.78 -5.26 13.62
N VAL A 335 -1.90 -5.08 12.63
CA VAL A 335 -2.22 -5.33 11.20
C VAL A 335 -2.35 -6.83 10.94
N LEU A 336 -1.50 -7.66 11.54
CA LEU A 336 -1.57 -9.12 11.40
C LEU A 336 -2.88 -9.66 11.96
N VAL A 337 -3.33 -9.17 13.12
CA VAL A 337 -4.61 -9.54 13.72
C VAL A 337 -5.78 -9.17 12.81
N ARG A 338 -5.77 -7.96 12.23
CA ARG A 338 -6.82 -7.52 11.31
C ARG A 338 -6.88 -8.36 10.05
N ALA A 339 -5.73 -8.64 9.44
CA ALA A 339 -5.64 -9.47 8.23
C ALA A 339 -6.11 -10.90 8.48
N TYR A 340 -5.69 -11.50 9.59
CA TYR A 340 -6.17 -12.83 9.99
C TYR A 340 -7.68 -12.84 10.20
N SER A 341 -8.22 -11.84 10.90
CA SER A 341 -9.66 -11.69 11.10
C SER A 341 -10.43 -11.54 9.79
N TYR A 342 -9.88 -10.79 8.83
CA TYR A 342 -10.46 -10.64 7.49
C TYR A 342 -10.52 -11.99 6.76
N ILE A 343 -9.42 -12.73 6.72
CA ILE A 343 -9.35 -14.06 6.07
C ILE A 343 -10.37 -15.01 6.70
N MET A 344 -10.38 -15.09 8.03
CA MET A 344 -11.27 -16.00 8.77
C MET A 344 -12.74 -15.63 8.63
N SER A 345 -13.07 -14.33 8.57
CA SER A 345 -14.46 -13.87 8.43
C SER A 345 -15.04 -14.15 7.03
N LEU A 346 -14.20 -14.12 5.99
CA LEU A 346 -14.63 -14.39 4.62
C LEU A 346 -14.62 -15.88 4.28
N GLY A 347 -13.62 -16.61 4.73
CA GLY A 347 -13.40 -17.99 4.32
C GLY A 347 -13.01 -18.12 2.84
N ALA A 348 -12.63 -19.33 2.43
CA ALA A 348 -12.07 -19.59 1.10
C ALA A 348 -12.99 -19.16 -0.07
N GLU A 349 -14.28 -19.42 0.05
CA GLU A 349 -15.24 -19.11 -1.04
C GLU A 349 -15.42 -17.60 -1.25
N ASN A 350 -15.53 -16.81 -0.17
CA ASN A 350 -15.70 -15.37 -0.32
C ASN A 350 -14.39 -14.66 -0.67
N LEU A 351 -13.23 -15.22 -0.31
CA LEU A 351 -11.95 -14.70 -0.79
C LEU A 351 -11.82 -14.76 -2.32
N LYS A 352 -12.36 -15.81 -2.97
CA LYS A 352 -12.44 -15.86 -4.44
C LYS A 352 -13.34 -14.76 -5.01
N ARG A 353 -14.48 -14.50 -4.33
CA ARG A 353 -15.43 -13.46 -4.77
C ARG A 353 -14.84 -12.06 -4.68
N VAL A 354 -13.89 -11.82 -3.78
CA VAL A 354 -13.17 -10.54 -3.68
C VAL A 354 -12.55 -10.18 -5.03
N SER A 355 -11.72 -11.07 -5.59
CA SER A 355 -11.06 -10.80 -6.87
C SER A 355 -12.05 -10.73 -8.04
N GLU A 356 -13.07 -11.58 -8.06
CA GLU A 356 -14.10 -11.55 -9.09
C GLU A 356 -14.82 -10.20 -9.14
N LEU A 357 -15.26 -9.70 -7.99
CA LEU A 357 -15.97 -8.42 -7.90
C LEU A 357 -15.04 -7.24 -8.17
N ALA A 358 -13.78 -7.29 -7.71
CA ALA A 358 -12.80 -6.25 -8.01
C ALA A 358 -12.58 -6.12 -9.52
N VAL A 359 -12.41 -7.24 -10.22
CA VAL A 359 -12.25 -7.28 -11.68
C VAL A 359 -13.52 -6.83 -12.40
N LEU A 360 -14.69 -7.27 -11.93
CA LEU A 360 -15.98 -6.87 -12.50
C LEU A 360 -16.19 -5.35 -12.40
N ASN A 361 -15.96 -4.77 -11.22
CA ASN A 361 -16.13 -3.34 -10.96
C ASN A 361 -15.20 -2.48 -11.83
N ALA A 362 -13.93 -2.88 -11.95
CA ALA A 362 -12.96 -2.16 -12.80
C ALA A 362 -13.37 -2.19 -14.29
N ASN A 363 -13.77 -3.36 -14.81
CA ASN A 363 -14.26 -3.49 -16.18
C ASN A 363 -15.58 -2.73 -16.41
N TYR A 364 -16.47 -2.67 -15.40
CA TYR A 364 -17.69 -1.88 -15.47
C TYR A 364 -17.38 -0.40 -15.67
N ILE A 365 -16.49 0.19 -14.86
CA ILE A 365 -16.05 1.58 -15.02
C ILE A 365 -15.38 1.76 -16.39
N LYS A 366 -14.47 0.86 -16.78
CA LYS A 366 -13.76 0.92 -18.05
C LYS A 366 -14.71 1.03 -19.23
N GLU A 367 -15.66 0.11 -19.33
CA GLU A 367 -16.62 0.09 -20.45
C GLU A 367 -17.54 1.32 -20.46
N ARG A 368 -17.92 1.85 -19.30
CA ARG A 368 -18.81 3.01 -19.19
C ARG A 368 -18.11 4.34 -19.46
N LEU A 369 -16.78 4.43 -19.27
CA LEU A 369 -15.97 5.62 -19.56
C LEU A 369 -15.25 5.55 -20.90
N LYS A 370 -15.23 4.38 -21.54
CA LYS A 370 -14.68 4.19 -22.88
C LYS A 370 -15.31 5.19 -23.88
N GLY A 371 -14.47 5.86 -24.66
CA GLY A 371 -14.89 6.92 -25.58
C GLY A 371 -15.04 8.30 -24.93
N THR A 372 -15.27 8.41 -23.62
CA THR A 372 -15.24 9.67 -22.90
C THR A 372 -13.80 10.10 -22.59
N PHE A 373 -12.99 9.17 -22.11
CA PHE A 373 -11.55 9.34 -21.93
C PHE A 373 -10.77 8.42 -22.88
N HIS A 374 -9.55 8.78 -23.19
CA HIS A 374 -8.69 7.95 -24.01
C HIS A 374 -8.28 6.68 -23.22
N LEU A 375 -8.53 5.52 -23.81
CA LEU A 375 -8.17 4.20 -23.27
C LEU A 375 -6.98 3.64 -24.07
N PRO A 376 -5.75 3.71 -23.54
CA PRO A 376 -4.54 3.29 -24.28
C PRO A 376 -4.54 1.81 -24.66
N TYR A 377 -5.07 0.97 -23.77
CA TYR A 377 -5.12 -0.48 -23.94
C TYR A 377 -6.56 -0.98 -23.83
N ASP A 378 -7.22 -1.15 -24.99
CA ASP A 378 -8.62 -1.57 -25.07
C ASP A 378 -8.74 -3.10 -25.02
N ARG A 379 -8.51 -3.65 -23.84
CA ARG A 379 -8.66 -5.08 -23.55
C ARG A 379 -9.24 -5.27 -22.14
N PRO A 380 -9.76 -6.46 -21.75
CA PRO A 380 -10.20 -6.69 -20.39
C PRO A 380 -9.10 -6.35 -19.38
N CYS A 381 -9.42 -5.54 -18.40
CA CYS A 381 -8.52 -5.23 -17.30
C CYS A 381 -8.79 -6.16 -16.10
N MET A 382 -7.86 -6.19 -15.18
CA MET A 382 -8.03 -6.87 -13.91
C MET A 382 -8.73 -5.93 -12.91
N HIS A 383 -8.18 -5.65 -11.74
CA HIS A 383 -8.81 -4.88 -10.65
C HIS A 383 -8.79 -3.36 -10.83
N GLU A 384 -8.03 -2.86 -11.78
CA GLU A 384 -7.88 -1.43 -12.07
C GLU A 384 -7.86 -1.18 -13.58
N CYS A 385 -8.22 0.03 -13.98
CA CYS A 385 -8.19 0.46 -15.37
C CYS A 385 -7.47 1.80 -15.50
N VAL A 386 -6.75 2.00 -16.61
CA VAL A 386 -5.95 3.19 -16.86
C VAL A 386 -6.46 3.92 -18.09
N PHE A 387 -6.89 5.16 -17.88
CA PHE A 387 -7.22 6.11 -18.92
C PHE A 387 -6.13 7.20 -19.05
N SER A 388 -6.28 8.09 -19.99
CA SER A 388 -5.47 9.30 -20.08
C SER A 388 -6.33 10.52 -20.48
N ASP A 389 -5.76 11.69 -20.24
CA ASP A 389 -6.37 12.99 -20.57
C ASP A 389 -6.26 13.37 -22.05
N LYS A 390 -5.78 12.49 -22.93
CA LYS A 390 -5.48 12.78 -24.36
C LYS A 390 -6.64 13.45 -25.09
N HIS A 391 -7.90 13.06 -24.81
CA HIS A 391 -9.06 13.70 -25.41
C HIS A 391 -9.29 15.13 -24.86
N GLN A 392 -9.05 15.35 -23.56
CA GLN A 392 -9.27 16.60 -22.87
C GLN A 392 -8.16 17.63 -23.15
N GLN A 393 -6.99 17.18 -23.54
CA GLN A 393 -5.87 18.06 -23.93
C GLN A 393 -6.24 18.99 -25.11
N ALA A 394 -7.18 18.59 -25.96
CA ALA A 394 -7.71 19.46 -27.02
C ALA A 394 -8.32 20.76 -26.46
N TYR A 395 -8.77 20.74 -25.21
CA TYR A 395 -9.36 21.87 -24.48
C TYR A 395 -8.38 22.46 -23.44
N LYS A 396 -7.09 22.09 -23.50
CA LYS A 396 -6.03 22.48 -22.55
C LYS A 396 -6.29 22.01 -21.11
N VAL A 397 -7.13 20.98 -20.93
CA VAL A 397 -7.41 20.36 -19.62
C VAL A 397 -6.48 19.18 -19.41
N THR A 398 -5.81 19.17 -18.26
CA THR A 398 -4.85 18.15 -17.86
C THR A 398 -5.47 17.13 -16.89
N THR A 399 -4.79 16.01 -16.70
CA THR A 399 -5.14 15.01 -15.67
C THR A 399 -5.26 15.65 -14.28
N LEU A 400 -4.39 16.60 -13.91
CA LEU A 400 -4.47 17.31 -12.65
C LEU A 400 -5.75 18.13 -12.52
N ASP A 401 -6.19 18.81 -13.60
CA ASP A 401 -7.43 19.58 -13.60
C ASP A 401 -8.65 18.68 -13.39
N ILE A 402 -8.68 17.51 -14.04
CA ILE A 402 -9.71 16.49 -13.88
C ILE A 402 -9.75 16.02 -12.43
N ALA A 403 -8.59 15.68 -11.85
CA ALA A 403 -8.46 15.23 -10.48
C ALA A 403 -8.96 16.28 -9.48
N LYS A 404 -8.56 17.54 -9.64
CA LYS A 404 -9.01 18.65 -8.78
C LYS A 404 -10.51 18.91 -8.92
N ARG A 405 -11.07 18.78 -10.13
CA ARG A 405 -12.51 18.92 -10.35
C ARG A 405 -13.32 17.80 -9.73
N LEU A 406 -12.78 16.56 -9.73
CA LEU A 406 -13.43 15.42 -9.11
C LEU A 406 -13.62 15.61 -7.59
N MET A 407 -12.71 16.33 -6.93
CA MET A 407 -12.87 16.71 -5.52
C MET A 407 -14.12 17.58 -5.29
N ASP A 408 -14.45 18.47 -6.24
CA ASP A 408 -15.68 19.29 -6.18
C ASP A 408 -16.96 18.46 -6.36
N TYR A 409 -16.86 17.29 -6.98
CA TYR A 409 -17.94 16.29 -7.07
C TYR A 409 -18.03 15.38 -5.83
N GLY A 410 -17.13 15.55 -4.85
CA GLY A 410 -17.16 14.82 -3.59
C GLY A 410 -16.42 13.50 -3.59
N PHE A 411 -15.56 13.25 -4.58
CA PHE A 411 -14.74 12.04 -4.65
C PHE A 411 -13.27 12.34 -4.34
N HIS A 412 -12.59 11.37 -3.76
CA HIS A 412 -11.13 11.35 -3.78
C HIS A 412 -10.66 11.11 -5.22
N PRO A 413 -9.63 11.84 -5.70
CA PRO A 413 -9.10 11.60 -7.03
C PRO A 413 -8.46 10.21 -7.16
N PRO A 414 -8.49 9.59 -8.35
CA PRO A 414 -7.70 8.41 -8.64
C PRO A 414 -6.19 8.74 -8.68
N THR A 415 -5.35 7.73 -8.86
CA THR A 415 -3.92 7.93 -9.10
C THR A 415 -3.72 8.61 -10.45
N VAL A 416 -2.90 9.66 -10.46
CA VAL A 416 -2.62 10.46 -11.65
C VAL A 416 -1.14 10.43 -12.03
N TYR A 417 -0.86 10.57 -13.34
CA TYR A 417 0.51 10.52 -13.90
C TYR A 417 1.28 9.22 -13.62
N PHE A 418 0.59 8.17 -13.27
CA PHE A 418 1.14 6.83 -13.09
C PHE A 418 0.15 5.79 -13.66
N PRO A 419 0.61 4.72 -14.35
CA PRO A 419 2.01 4.36 -14.63
C PRO A 419 2.65 5.26 -15.69
N LEU A 420 4.00 5.39 -15.62
CA LEU A 420 4.77 6.30 -16.50
C LEU A 420 4.69 5.93 -17.98
N VAL A 421 4.36 4.68 -18.30
CA VAL A 421 4.18 4.21 -19.68
C VAL A 421 2.93 4.78 -20.36
N VAL A 422 2.05 5.43 -19.60
CA VAL A 422 0.85 6.11 -20.10
C VAL A 422 0.94 7.61 -19.81
N PRO A 423 1.27 8.45 -20.80
CA PRO A 423 1.27 9.89 -20.61
C PRO A 423 -0.13 10.42 -20.21
N GLY A 424 -0.18 11.28 -19.18
CA GLY A 424 -1.44 11.82 -18.67
C GLY A 424 -2.36 10.76 -18.03
N ALA A 425 -1.77 9.70 -17.42
CA ALA A 425 -2.50 8.59 -16.86
C ALA A 425 -3.49 8.99 -15.76
N ILE A 426 -4.64 8.34 -15.77
CA ILE A 426 -5.68 8.35 -14.74
C ILE A 426 -5.96 6.88 -14.42
N MET A 427 -5.44 6.40 -13.29
CA MET A 427 -5.54 5.00 -12.87
C MET A 427 -6.63 4.85 -11.81
N ILE A 428 -7.65 4.07 -12.10
CA ILE A 428 -8.86 3.91 -11.29
C ILE A 428 -8.94 2.48 -10.77
N GLU A 429 -8.91 2.31 -9.46
CA GLU A 429 -9.16 1.06 -8.77
C GLU A 429 -10.39 1.20 -7.87
N PRO A 430 -11.56 0.68 -8.28
CA PRO A 430 -12.79 0.83 -7.51
C PRO A 430 -12.85 -0.04 -6.26
N THR A 431 -12.14 -1.14 -6.23
CA THR A 431 -12.23 -2.27 -5.30
C THR A 431 -13.55 -3.05 -5.38
N GLU A 432 -13.60 -4.19 -4.68
CA GLU A 432 -14.81 -5.02 -4.57
C GLU A 432 -15.84 -4.47 -3.56
N THR A 433 -15.43 -3.53 -2.71
CA THR A 433 -16.28 -3.04 -1.61
C THR A 433 -17.30 -1.99 -2.07
N GLU A 434 -17.15 -1.49 -3.30
CA GLU A 434 -18.05 -0.48 -3.84
C GLU A 434 -19.33 -1.08 -4.41
N SER A 435 -20.46 -0.42 -4.11
CA SER A 435 -21.74 -0.77 -4.71
C SER A 435 -21.86 -0.25 -6.14
N LYS A 436 -22.76 -0.87 -6.92
CA LYS A 436 -23.04 -0.40 -8.29
C LYS A 436 -23.49 1.07 -8.31
N GLU A 437 -24.25 1.50 -7.32
CA GLU A 437 -24.72 2.88 -7.19
C GLU A 437 -23.55 3.85 -7.02
N ASN A 438 -22.56 3.50 -6.20
CA ASN A 438 -21.34 4.32 -6.03
C ASN A 438 -20.52 4.37 -7.31
N LEU A 439 -20.40 3.24 -8.02
CA LEU A 439 -19.72 3.21 -9.32
C LEU A 439 -20.43 4.07 -10.35
N ASP A 440 -21.76 4.04 -10.41
CA ASP A 440 -22.56 4.87 -11.32
C ASP A 440 -22.38 6.37 -11.02
N LEU A 441 -22.43 6.74 -9.74
CA LEU A 441 -22.18 8.15 -9.33
C LEU A 441 -20.79 8.62 -9.74
N PHE A 442 -19.77 7.79 -9.56
CA PHE A 442 -18.41 8.11 -10.00
C PHE A 442 -18.32 8.26 -11.52
N ILE A 443 -18.89 7.33 -12.27
CA ILE A 443 -18.92 7.33 -13.74
C ILE A 443 -19.62 8.59 -14.28
N GLU A 444 -20.79 8.93 -13.74
CA GLU A 444 -21.53 10.12 -14.20
C GLU A 444 -20.79 11.42 -13.82
N SER A 445 -20.10 11.47 -12.68
CA SER A 445 -19.22 12.59 -12.32
C SER A 445 -18.06 12.73 -13.31
N MET A 446 -17.40 11.65 -13.69
CA MET A 446 -16.32 11.67 -14.68
C MET A 446 -16.82 12.13 -16.06
N LYS A 447 -18.00 11.67 -16.50
CA LYS A 447 -18.62 12.13 -17.75
C LYS A 447 -18.98 13.61 -17.71
N ALA A 448 -19.53 14.07 -16.60
CA ALA A 448 -19.84 15.50 -16.41
C ALA A 448 -18.57 16.36 -16.49
N ILE A 449 -17.48 15.95 -15.84
CA ILE A 449 -16.19 16.61 -15.91
C ILE A 449 -15.66 16.66 -17.36
N ALA A 450 -15.80 15.59 -18.12
CA ALA A 450 -15.40 15.56 -19.53
C ALA A 450 -16.26 16.50 -20.41
N ALA A 451 -17.54 16.66 -20.11
CA ALA A 451 -18.42 17.62 -20.77
C ALA A 451 -18.04 19.06 -20.39
N GLU A 452 -17.83 19.35 -19.10
CA GLU A 452 -17.34 20.66 -18.63
C GLU A 452 -16.00 21.02 -19.28
N ALA A 453 -15.08 20.07 -19.44
CA ALA A 453 -13.80 20.31 -20.10
C ALA A 453 -13.96 20.83 -21.52
N ARG A 454 -14.99 20.37 -22.25
CA ARG A 454 -15.31 20.82 -23.63
C ARG A 454 -16.07 22.14 -23.64
N GLU A 455 -17.03 22.31 -22.73
CA GLU A 455 -17.99 23.42 -22.76
C GLU A 455 -17.48 24.68 -22.04
N ASN A 456 -16.78 24.47 -20.91
CA ASN A 456 -16.21 25.55 -20.09
C ASN A 456 -14.96 25.06 -19.31
N PRO A 457 -13.80 24.89 -19.94
CA PRO A 457 -12.59 24.37 -19.32
C PRO A 457 -12.11 25.20 -18.11
N GLU A 458 -12.47 26.48 -18.04
CA GLU A 458 -12.08 27.36 -16.94
C GLU A 458 -12.59 26.86 -15.57
N VAL A 459 -13.73 26.17 -15.53
CA VAL A 459 -14.25 25.54 -14.31
C VAL A 459 -13.28 24.49 -13.76
N LEU A 460 -12.60 23.75 -14.64
CA LEU A 460 -11.61 22.75 -14.24
C LEU A 460 -10.29 23.42 -13.81
N HIS A 461 -9.87 24.49 -14.50
CA HIS A 461 -8.66 25.22 -14.13
C HIS A 461 -8.76 25.88 -12.75
N GLN A 462 -9.96 26.32 -12.36
CA GLN A 462 -10.22 26.91 -11.06
C GLN A 462 -10.46 25.88 -9.94
N ALA A 463 -10.71 24.62 -10.30
CA ALA A 463 -10.98 23.55 -9.31
C ALA A 463 -9.73 23.25 -8.44
N PRO A 464 -9.91 22.84 -7.14
CA PRO A 464 -11.18 22.66 -6.46
C PRO A 464 -11.76 23.99 -5.96
N THR A 465 -13.06 24.15 -6.06
CA THR A 465 -13.75 25.37 -5.61
C THR A 465 -14.63 25.16 -4.39
N ARG A 466 -15.03 23.91 -4.13
CA ARG A 466 -15.90 23.51 -3.00
C ARG A 466 -15.13 23.01 -1.79
N CYS A 467 -13.86 22.61 -1.98
CA CYS A 467 -13.02 22.15 -0.89
C CYS A 467 -12.56 23.29 0.01
N LYS A 468 -12.24 22.98 1.27
CA LYS A 468 -11.69 23.93 2.24
C LYS A 468 -10.40 24.59 1.76
N ARG A 469 -9.55 23.84 1.08
CA ARG A 469 -8.31 24.31 0.49
C ARG A 469 -8.43 24.32 -1.03
N ARG A 470 -7.89 25.37 -1.66
CA ARG A 470 -7.76 25.52 -3.11
C ARG A 470 -6.50 24.83 -3.62
N ARG A 471 -6.09 25.10 -4.85
CA ARG A 471 -4.79 24.66 -5.37
C ARG A 471 -3.67 25.17 -4.48
N LEU A 472 -2.76 24.28 -4.14
CA LEU A 472 -1.58 24.58 -3.35
C LEU A 472 -0.37 24.73 -4.29
N ASP A 473 0.62 25.52 -3.86
CA ASP A 473 1.92 25.56 -4.53
C ASP A 473 2.75 24.34 -4.13
N GLU A 474 2.47 23.22 -4.80
CA GLU A 474 3.13 21.94 -4.57
C GLU A 474 4.65 22.02 -4.83
N THR A 475 5.08 22.90 -5.76
CA THR A 475 6.49 23.11 -6.08
C THR A 475 7.22 23.81 -4.93
N ALA A 476 6.63 24.87 -4.38
CA ALA A 476 7.19 25.55 -3.22
C ALA A 476 7.22 24.62 -1.99
N ALA A 477 6.13 23.87 -1.75
CA ALA A 477 6.06 22.92 -0.65
C ALA A 477 7.13 21.83 -0.72
N ALA A 478 7.45 21.34 -1.93
CA ALA A 478 8.48 20.31 -2.12
C ALA A 478 9.91 20.87 -2.07
N ARG A 479 10.16 22.06 -2.62
CA ARG A 479 11.52 22.63 -2.76
C ARG A 479 11.94 23.53 -1.61
N LYS A 480 11.00 24.15 -0.94
CA LYS A 480 11.23 25.12 0.15
C LYS A 480 10.20 24.89 1.27
N PRO A 481 10.18 23.70 1.90
CA PRO A 481 9.22 23.43 2.97
C PRO A 481 9.48 24.34 4.16
N CYS A 482 8.41 24.96 4.69
CA CYS A 482 8.46 25.61 5.99
C CYS A 482 8.11 24.56 7.05
N LEU A 483 9.11 24.11 7.81
CA LEU A 483 8.97 23.06 8.82
C LEU A 483 8.75 23.59 10.24
N ALA A 484 8.89 24.90 10.43
CA ALA A 484 8.63 25.58 11.69
C ALA A 484 7.75 26.79 11.40
N GLY A 485 6.75 27.00 12.26
CA GLY A 485 5.86 28.16 12.22
C GLY A 485 6.34 29.25 13.16
#